data_4076111c6bbabeb0d2fe8bf9a5bda8c0
#
_entry.id   4076111c6bbabeb0d2fe8bf9a5bda8c0
#
_cell.length_a   1.000
_cell.length_b   1.000
_cell.length_c   1.000
_cell.angle_alpha   90.00
_cell.angle_beta   90.00
_cell.angle_gamma   90.00
#
_symmetry.space_group_name_H-M   'P 1'
#
loop_
_entity.id
_entity.type
_entity.pdbx_description
1 polymer ?
#
loop_
_entity_poly.entity_id
_entity_poly.type
_entity_poly.pdbx_seq_one_letter_code
_entity_poly.pdbx_strand_id
1 'polypeptide(L)'
;MKLIKKIMISALFVLGFNSYNVSANAECGDITIANMNWASANFMAEVDKVILEEGFGCNVELIPGATMPTFTSMQEKGEPDVAPEFWANAAIVELEAAVKEGKLHSINKAPITGLGEGWWVLPATLEKHPDLTSADAILARPDLFPHPEDPSKGGFHICPPGWNCELSNRNHFRAWEMEKKGWAIVETGSAAGLDGSIAKAAERGENWCGYYWSPTSLVGKYNLQAVDMGEYAGKDNWDNCLSKPEQECANPKKSSWVKSEVFTVVSDNYKSTAGKAGMNYFKKRTYPGEVMNGMLVYMADQQADGADAAIEFLVRYPEVWSKWVPKSTADKIRKGIGL
;
A
#
# COMPACT_ATOMS: atom_id res chain seq x y z
N MET A 1 -17.10 -77.84 58.02
CA MET A 1 -16.98 -77.48 56.65
C MET A 1 -18.00 -76.35 56.40
N LYS A 2 -17.52 -75.10 56.39
CA LYS A 2 -18.43 -73.92 56.21
C LYS A 2 -18.16 -73.27 54.82
N LEU A 3 -19.19 -73.28 54.03
CA LEU A 3 -19.18 -72.71 52.68
C LEU A 3 -19.38 -71.16 52.79
N ILE A 4 -18.39 -70.37 52.34
CA ILE A 4 -18.47 -68.93 52.30
C ILE A 4 -18.94 -68.56 50.93
N LYS A 5 -20.18 -67.97 50.84
CA LYS A 5 -20.70 -67.36 49.61
C LYS A 5 -20.04 -66.00 49.42
N LYS A 6 -19.32 -65.82 48.30
CA LYS A 6 -18.88 -64.47 47.83
C LYS A 6 -20.01 -63.80 47.07
N ILE A 7 -20.44 -62.66 47.60
CA ILE A 7 -21.37 -61.74 46.89
C ILE A 7 -20.50 -60.85 46.03
N MET A 8 -20.67 -60.92 44.70
CA MET A 8 -20.10 -59.95 43.75
C MET A 8 -21.06 -58.74 43.60
N ILE A 9 -20.62 -57.58 44.07
CA ILE A 9 -21.30 -56.33 43.82
C ILE A 9 -20.72 -55.75 42.53
N SER A 10 -21.48 -55.75 41.44
CA SER A 10 -21.13 -55.07 40.19
C SER A 10 -21.47 -53.59 40.35
N ALA A 11 -20.46 -52.74 40.48
CA ALA A 11 -20.62 -51.30 40.38
C ALA A 11 -20.65 -50.91 38.90
N LEU A 12 -21.81 -50.51 38.41
CA LEU A 12 -21.98 -49.86 37.11
C LEU A 12 -21.38 -48.43 37.21
N PHE A 13 -20.21 -48.21 36.62
CA PHE A 13 -19.68 -46.87 36.36
C PHE A 13 -20.40 -46.32 35.12
N VAL A 14 -21.36 -45.41 35.31
CA VAL A 14 -21.90 -44.61 34.24
C VAL A 14 -20.91 -43.50 33.93
N LEU A 15 -20.08 -43.72 32.91
CA LEU A 15 -19.24 -42.65 32.31
C LEU A 15 -20.15 -41.71 31.57
N GLY A 16 -20.52 -40.61 32.23
CA GLY A 16 -21.13 -39.47 31.56
C GLY A 16 -20.15 -38.84 30.54
N PHE A 17 -20.31 -39.14 29.27
CA PHE A 17 -19.70 -38.38 28.19
C PHE A 17 -20.30 -36.97 28.19
N ASN A 18 -19.65 -36.05 28.86
CA ASN A 18 -19.85 -34.62 28.57
C ASN A 18 -19.30 -34.35 27.16
N SER A 19 -20.21 -34.37 26.18
CA SER A 19 -19.94 -33.85 24.85
C SER A 19 -19.71 -32.36 25.00
N TYR A 20 -18.45 -31.95 25.20
CA TYR A 20 -18.06 -30.58 24.93
C TYR A 20 -18.30 -30.38 23.44
N ASN A 21 -19.34 -29.64 23.10
CA ASN A 21 -19.48 -29.04 21.81
C ASN A 21 -18.33 -27.98 21.70
N VAL A 22 -17.17 -28.44 21.30
CA VAL A 22 -16.17 -27.58 20.72
C VAL A 22 -16.79 -27.09 19.42
N SER A 23 -17.41 -25.94 19.45
CA SER A 23 -17.60 -25.16 18.22
C SER A 23 -16.23 -25.03 17.60
N ALA A 24 -15.96 -25.83 16.59
CA ALA A 24 -14.86 -25.63 15.69
C ALA A 24 -15.12 -24.31 14.96
N ASN A 25 -14.85 -23.19 15.60
CA ASN A 25 -14.41 -22.01 14.87
C ASN A 25 -13.12 -22.52 14.19
N ALA A 26 -13.15 -22.71 12.89
CA ALA A 26 -11.94 -22.91 12.14
C ALA A 26 -11.05 -21.70 12.47
N GLU A 27 -10.07 -21.92 13.34
CA GLU A 27 -9.05 -20.91 13.61
C GLU A 27 -8.43 -20.58 12.26
N CYS A 28 -8.44 -19.32 11.90
CA CYS A 28 -7.71 -18.82 10.77
C CYS A 28 -6.22 -19.13 11.04
N GLY A 29 -5.53 -19.78 10.11
CA GLY A 29 -4.13 -20.21 10.33
C GLY A 29 -3.13 -19.03 10.36
N ASP A 30 -1.88 -19.35 10.10
CA ASP A 30 -0.80 -18.37 9.97
C ASP A 30 -0.97 -17.58 8.67
N ILE A 31 -0.88 -16.26 8.74
CA ILE A 31 -1.04 -15.32 7.62
C ILE A 31 0.15 -14.37 7.59
N THR A 32 0.73 -14.19 6.42
CA THR A 32 1.77 -13.20 6.19
C THR A 32 1.22 -12.00 5.39
N ILE A 33 1.47 -10.78 5.87
CA ILE A 33 1.02 -9.55 5.22
C ILE A 33 2.23 -8.69 4.84
N ALA A 34 2.28 -8.21 3.61
CA ALA A 34 3.30 -7.27 3.18
C ALA A 34 3.15 -5.93 3.94
N ASN A 35 4.16 -5.60 4.71
CA ASN A 35 4.33 -4.28 5.32
C ASN A 35 5.24 -3.45 4.41
N MET A 36 4.66 -2.79 3.42
CA MET A 36 5.40 -2.02 2.45
C MET A 36 5.90 -0.69 3.04
N ASN A 37 7.01 -0.20 2.52
CA ASN A 37 7.82 0.86 3.12
C ASN A 37 7.31 2.30 2.88
N TRP A 38 5.99 2.50 2.89
CA TRP A 38 5.36 3.83 2.92
C TRP A 38 4.18 3.86 3.89
N ALA A 39 3.83 5.05 4.38
CA ALA A 39 2.97 5.24 5.55
C ALA A 39 1.57 4.61 5.41
N SER A 40 0.87 4.79 4.29
CA SER A 40 -0.47 4.22 4.11
C SER A 40 -0.47 2.70 4.09
N ALA A 41 0.53 2.08 3.44
CA ALA A 41 0.63 0.62 3.42
C ALA A 41 0.99 0.03 4.78
N ASN A 42 1.90 0.68 5.53
CA ASN A 42 2.21 0.29 6.91
C ASN A 42 0.96 0.38 7.79
N PHE A 43 0.25 1.49 7.74
CA PHE A 43 -1.02 1.67 8.46
C PHE A 43 -2.04 0.58 8.09
N MET A 44 -2.25 0.31 6.79
CA MET A 44 -3.20 -0.69 6.33
C MET A 44 -2.82 -2.11 6.78
N ALA A 45 -1.53 -2.46 6.72
CA ALA A 45 -1.04 -3.77 7.14
C ALA A 45 -1.27 -4.00 8.64
N GLU A 46 -1.05 -2.98 9.46
CA GLU A 46 -1.30 -3.06 10.91
C GLU A 46 -2.79 -3.13 11.25
N VAL A 47 -3.67 -2.37 10.57
CA VAL A 47 -5.12 -2.52 10.71
C VAL A 47 -5.57 -3.92 10.32
N ASP A 48 -5.08 -4.44 9.19
CA ASP A 48 -5.41 -5.78 8.71
C ASP A 48 -4.97 -6.85 9.72
N LYS A 49 -3.77 -6.68 10.31
CA LYS A 49 -3.27 -7.54 11.39
C LYS A 49 -4.22 -7.58 12.57
N VAL A 50 -4.56 -6.44 13.16
CA VAL A 50 -5.45 -6.37 14.33
C VAL A 50 -6.82 -7.00 14.02
N ILE A 51 -7.41 -6.70 12.85
CA ILE A 51 -8.71 -7.24 12.47
C ILE A 51 -8.67 -8.76 12.27
N LEU A 52 -7.61 -9.28 11.66
CA LEU A 52 -7.46 -10.73 11.45
C LEU A 52 -7.17 -11.47 12.76
N GLU A 53 -6.34 -10.94 13.63
CA GLU A 53 -6.02 -11.54 14.92
C GLU A 53 -7.22 -11.52 15.85
N GLU A 54 -7.76 -10.34 16.17
CA GLU A 54 -8.83 -10.18 17.15
C GLU A 54 -10.20 -10.64 16.64
N GLY A 55 -10.46 -10.44 15.33
CA GLY A 55 -11.75 -10.76 14.73
C GLY A 55 -11.90 -12.20 14.28
N PHE A 56 -10.85 -12.78 13.71
CA PHE A 56 -10.88 -14.08 13.07
C PHE A 56 -10.00 -15.13 13.74
N GLY A 57 -9.13 -14.75 14.69
CA GLY A 57 -8.23 -15.65 15.42
C GLY A 57 -7.06 -16.15 14.56
N CYS A 58 -6.62 -15.35 13.57
CA CYS A 58 -5.43 -15.65 12.78
C CYS A 58 -4.16 -15.36 13.61
N ASN A 59 -3.04 -15.96 13.23
CA ASN A 59 -1.71 -15.54 13.65
C ASN A 59 -1.08 -14.77 12.50
N VAL A 60 -0.80 -13.47 12.68
CA VAL A 60 -0.40 -12.58 11.58
C VAL A 60 1.04 -12.09 11.75
N GLU A 61 1.87 -12.36 10.74
CA GLU A 61 3.21 -11.82 10.63
C GLU A 61 3.28 -10.73 9.54
N LEU A 62 3.88 -9.58 9.87
CA LEU A 62 4.12 -8.52 8.91
C LEU A 62 5.51 -8.67 8.28
N ILE A 63 5.56 -8.80 6.96
CA ILE A 63 6.80 -8.99 6.20
C ILE A 63 7.21 -7.68 5.54
N PRO A 64 8.39 -7.11 5.88
CA PRO A 64 8.89 -5.91 5.22
C PRO A 64 8.95 -6.07 3.70
N GLY A 65 8.50 -5.06 2.96
CA GLY A 65 8.43 -5.14 1.51
C GLY A 65 8.47 -3.80 0.79
N ALA A 66 8.44 -3.90 -0.53
CA ALA A 66 8.20 -2.83 -1.47
C ALA A 66 7.48 -3.43 -2.68
N THR A 67 6.89 -2.61 -3.56
CA THR A 67 5.98 -3.09 -4.62
C THR A 67 6.55 -4.27 -5.42
N MET A 68 7.71 -4.11 -6.05
CA MET A 68 8.25 -5.14 -6.95
C MET A 68 8.84 -6.36 -6.22
N PRO A 69 9.64 -6.23 -5.15
CA PRO A 69 10.10 -7.38 -4.39
C PRO A 69 8.95 -8.21 -3.79
N THR A 70 7.91 -7.55 -3.27
CA THR A 70 6.71 -8.22 -2.75
C THR A 70 5.97 -8.97 -3.86
N PHE A 71 5.73 -8.32 -5.01
CA PHE A 71 5.07 -8.95 -6.14
C PHE A 71 5.79 -10.20 -6.62
N THR A 72 7.12 -10.10 -6.82
CA THR A 72 7.95 -11.23 -7.26
C THR A 72 7.89 -12.38 -6.27
N SER A 73 8.01 -12.10 -4.96
CA SER A 73 7.94 -13.13 -3.91
C SER A 73 6.56 -13.82 -3.88
N MET A 74 5.48 -13.05 -3.95
CA MET A 74 4.12 -13.60 -4.01
C MET A 74 3.89 -14.48 -5.25
N GLN A 75 4.43 -14.07 -6.40
CA GLN A 75 4.28 -14.81 -7.66
C GLN A 75 5.10 -16.11 -7.67
N GLU A 76 6.31 -16.09 -7.13
CA GLU A 76 7.25 -17.22 -7.17
C GLU A 76 7.08 -18.20 -6.00
N LYS A 77 6.78 -17.67 -4.80
CA LYS A 77 6.75 -18.45 -3.55
C LYS A 77 5.36 -18.54 -2.94
N GLY A 78 4.39 -17.71 -3.39
CA GLY A 78 3.08 -17.58 -2.76
C GLY A 78 3.10 -16.79 -1.45
N GLU A 79 4.21 -16.10 -1.13
CA GLU A 79 4.40 -15.33 0.10
C GLU A 79 4.97 -13.93 -0.19
N PRO A 80 4.59 -12.91 0.59
CA PRO A 80 3.56 -12.94 1.64
C PRO A 80 2.16 -13.25 1.08
N ASP A 81 1.25 -13.69 1.95
CA ASP A 81 -0.13 -14.05 1.59
C ASP A 81 -0.94 -12.87 1.07
N VAL A 82 -0.70 -11.67 1.61
CA VAL A 82 -1.48 -10.47 1.32
C VAL A 82 -0.57 -9.28 1.04
N ALA A 83 -0.84 -8.57 -0.05
CA ALA A 83 -0.37 -7.22 -0.33
C ALA A 83 -1.57 -6.25 -0.18
N PRO A 84 -1.69 -5.53 0.94
CA PRO A 84 -2.86 -4.70 1.27
C PRO A 84 -3.07 -3.54 0.30
N GLU A 85 -1.98 -2.92 -0.14
CA GLU A 85 -1.92 -1.73 -0.98
C GLU A 85 -0.92 -1.93 -2.11
N PHE A 86 -1.36 -2.58 -3.17
CA PHE A 86 -0.54 -2.82 -4.36
C PHE A 86 -0.85 -1.79 -5.44
N TRP A 87 0.08 -0.88 -5.69
CA TRP A 87 0.01 0.12 -6.78
C TRP A 87 0.33 -0.56 -8.10
N ALA A 88 -0.70 -0.82 -8.91
CA ALA A 88 -0.61 -1.74 -10.03
C ALA A 88 -0.06 -1.13 -11.33
N ASN A 89 -0.01 0.20 -11.43
CA ASN A 89 0.16 0.90 -12.71
C ASN A 89 1.37 0.46 -13.56
N ALA A 90 2.51 0.16 -12.92
CA ALA A 90 3.70 -0.26 -13.65
C ALA A 90 3.89 -1.80 -13.70
N ALA A 91 3.00 -2.56 -13.07
CA ALA A 91 3.05 -4.03 -13.06
C ALA A 91 1.70 -4.67 -13.44
N ILE A 92 0.81 -3.91 -14.10
CA ILE A 92 -0.56 -4.37 -14.37
C ILE A 92 -0.59 -5.58 -15.28
N VAL A 93 0.28 -5.63 -16.28
CA VAL A 93 0.35 -6.73 -17.25
C VAL A 93 0.80 -8.03 -16.57
N GLU A 94 1.82 -7.94 -15.74
CA GLU A 94 2.36 -9.07 -14.98
C GLU A 94 1.36 -9.54 -13.92
N LEU A 95 0.66 -8.62 -13.26
CA LEU A 95 -0.38 -8.95 -12.29
C LEU A 95 -1.57 -9.66 -12.97
N GLU A 96 -2.04 -9.16 -14.11
CA GLU A 96 -3.11 -9.80 -14.87
C GLU A 96 -2.71 -11.21 -15.34
N ALA A 97 -1.45 -11.41 -15.76
CA ALA A 97 -0.91 -12.73 -16.10
C ALA A 97 -0.91 -13.68 -14.88
N ALA A 98 -0.39 -13.24 -13.74
CA ALA A 98 -0.36 -14.03 -12.50
C ALA A 98 -1.77 -14.38 -11.99
N VAL A 99 -2.73 -13.47 -12.15
CA VAL A 99 -4.14 -13.72 -11.82
C VAL A 99 -4.76 -14.75 -12.77
N LYS A 100 -4.46 -14.66 -14.07
CA LYS A 100 -4.93 -15.65 -15.06
C LYS A 100 -4.34 -17.03 -14.83
N GLU A 101 -3.11 -17.12 -14.35
CA GLU A 101 -2.45 -18.37 -13.95
C GLU A 101 -2.97 -18.92 -12.62
N GLY A 102 -3.79 -18.16 -11.88
CA GLY A 102 -4.35 -18.56 -10.58
C GLY A 102 -3.37 -18.47 -9.41
N LYS A 103 -2.19 -17.87 -9.60
CA LYS A 103 -1.18 -17.66 -8.56
C LYS A 103 -1.56 -16.56 -7.58
N LEU A 104 -2.14 -15.48 -8.12
CA LEU A 104 -2.55 -14.30 -7.38
C LEU A 104 -4.03 -13.99 -7.62
N HIS A 105 -4.63 -13.23 -6.70
CA HIS A 105 -6.01 -12.78 -6.81
C HIS A 105 -6.11 -11.30 -6.45
N SER A 106 -6.54 -10.46 -7.40
CA SER A 106 -6.91 -9.06 -7.16
C SER A 106 -8.31 -9.01 -6.59
N ILE A 107 -8.44 -9.02 -5.26
CA ILE A 107 -9.73 -9.21 -4.58
C ILE A 107 -10.45 -7.92 -4.23
N ASN A 108 -9.73 -6.81 -4.20
CA ASN A 108 -10.30 -5.47 -4.06
C ASN A 108 -9.52 -4.51 -4.97
N LYS A 109 -10.25 -3.82 -5.86
CA LYS A 109 -9.68 -2.88 -6.83
C LYS A 109 -9.84 -1.40 -6.43
N ALA A 110 -10.31 -1.16 -5.20
CA ALA A 110 -10.46 0.18 -4.62
C ALA A 110 -10.30 0.15 -3.09
N PRO A 111 -9.16 -0.35 -2.57
CA PRO A 111 -8.93 -0.39 -1.12
C PRO A 111 -8.78 1.01 -0.51
N ILE A 112 -8.46 2.00 -1.33
CA ILE A 112 -8.39 3.42 -0.95
C ILE A 112 -9.06 4.24 -2.04
N THR A 113 -9.73 5.33 -1.69
CA THR A 113 -10.26 6.33 -2.64
C THR A 113 -9.43 7.61 -2.63
N GLY A 114 -9.59 8.47 -3.65
CA GLY A 114 -8.88 9.75 -3.74
C GLY A 114 -7.42 9.63 -4.17
N LEU A 115 -7.13 8.62 -4.98
CA LEU A 115 -5.78 8.36 -5.50
C LEU A 115 -5.35 9.40 -6.53
N GLY A 116 -4.08 9.77 -6.48
CA GLY A 116 -3.41 10.58 -7.50
C GLY A 116 -1.91 10.26 -7.51
N GLU A 117 -1.32 10.11 -8.68
CA GLU A 117 0.09 9.80 -8.87
C GLU A 117 0.62 10.58 -10.07
N GLY A 118 1.85 11.08 -10.00
CA GLY A 118 2.41 11.87 -11.09
C GLY A 118 3.51 12.83 -10.65
N TRP A 119 3.63 13.93 -11.36
CA TRP A 119 4.58 15.00 -11.03
C TRP A 119 3.91 16.08 -10.20
N TRP A 120 4.63 16.58 -9.22
CA TRP A 120 4.14 17.56 -8.26
C TRP A 120 5.15 18.67 -8.04
N VAL A 121 4.63 19.85 -7.64
CA VAL A 121 5.45 21.01 -7.26
C VAL A 121 4.91 21.61 -5.96
N LEU A 122 5.76 22.38 -5.27
CA LEU A 122 5.33 23.20 -4.15
C LEU A 122 4.53 24.44 -4.65
N PRO A 123 3.44 24.83 -3.99
CA PRO A 123 2.63 25.99 -4.38
C PRO A 123 3.44 27.29 -4.38
N ALA A 124 4.38 27.45 -3.44
CA ALA A 124 5.28 28.61 -3.40
C ALA A 124 6.13 28.77 -4.67
N THR A 125 6.39 27.67 -5.41
CA THR A 125 7.05 27.74 -6.72
C THR A 125 6.15 28.42 -7.76
N LEU A 126 4.87 28.04 -7.80
CA LEU A 126 3.88 28.62 -8.74
C LEU A 126 3.52 30.06 -8.39
N GLU A 127 3.52 30.41 -7.11
CA GLU A 127 3.31 31.80 -6.66
C GLU A 127 4.44 32.73 -7.13
N LYS A 128 5.70 32.25 -7.07
CA LYS A 128 6.87 32.99 -7.54
C LYS A 128 7.00 33.01 -9.06
N HIS A 129 6.53 31.93 -9.71
CA HIS A 129 6.67 31.70 -11.15
C HIS A 129 5.34 31.23 -11.75
N PRO A 130 4.34 32.11 -11.90
CA PRO A 130 2.99 31.76 -12.35
C PRO A 130 2.92 31.28 -13.82
N ASP A 131 4.00 31.37 -14.54
CA ASP A 131 4.17 30.84 -15.90
C ASP A 131 4.45 29.32 -15.93
N LEU A 132 4.80 28.70 -14.79
CA LEU A 132 5.12 27.26 -14.69
C LEU A 132 3.85 26.42 -14.61
N THR A 133 2.95 26.54 -15.57
CA THR A 133 1.63 25.89 -15.56
C THR A 133 1.61 24.46 -16.10
N SER A 134 2.72 23.97 -16.68
CA SER A 134 2.80 22.65 -17.30
C SER A 134 4.19 22.03 -17.14
N ALA A 135 4.28 20.73 -17.42
CA ALA A 135 5.56 20.02 -17.41
C ALA A 135 6.58 20.64 -18.39
N ASP A 136 6.16 21.02 -19.61
CA ASP A 136 7.07 21.67 -20.56
C ASP A 136 7.58 23.02 -20.03
N ALA A 137 6.74 23.82 -19.38
CA ALA A 137 7.13 25.11 -18.78
C ALA A 137 8.13 24.91 -17.63
N ILE A 138 7.89 23.94 -16.75
CA ILE A 138 8.78 23.59 -15.63
C ILE A 138 10.12 23.10 -16.18
N LEU A 139 10.11 22.18 -17.15
CA LEU A 139 11.31 21.59 -17.71
C LEU A 139 12.15 22.58 -18.54
N ALA A 140 11.60 23.72 -18.95
CA ALA A 140 12.35 24.81 -19.56
C ALA A 140 13.19 25.62 -18.55
N ARG A 141 13.00 25.41 -17.23
CA ARG A 141 13.59 26.20 -16.15
C ARG A 141 14.36 25.35 -15.12
N PRO A 142 15.37 24.55 -15.57
CA PRO A 142 16.21 23.76 -14.63
C PRO A 142 16.93 24.65 -13.58
N ASP A 143 17.21 25.90 -13.92
CA ASP A 143 17.83 26.88 -13.05
C ASP A 143 17.05 27.17 -11.76
N LEU A 144 15.74 26.97 -11.77
CA LEU A 144 14.87 27.17 -10.60
C LEU A 144 14.88 25.99 -9.61
N PHE A 145 15.38 24.83 -10.01
CA PHE A 145 15.32 23.59 -9.26
C PHE A 145 16.71 22.95 -9.12
N PRO A 146 17.67 23.61 -8.46
CA PRO A 146 19.06 23.14 -8.46
C PRO A 146 19.18 21.72 -7.89
N HIS A 147 19.92 20.86 -8.60
CA HIS A 147 20.21 19.51 -8.14
C HIS A 147 21.08 19.55 -6.87
N PRO A 148 20.76 18.76 -5.82
CA PRO A 148 21.45 18.85 -4.51
C PRO A 148 22.97 18.60 -4.58
N GLU A 149 23.43 17.75 -5.50
CA GLU A 149 24.83 17.38 -5.64
C GLU A 149 25.55 18.08 -6.82
N ASP A 150 24.77 18.54 -7.82
CA ASP A 150 25.29 19.27 -8.98
C ASP A 150 24.36 20.46 -9.31
N PRO A 151 24.56 21.62 -8.63
CA PRO A 151 23.69 22.79 -8.81
C PRO A 151 23.73 23.42 -10.22
N SER A 152 24.60 22.93 -11.11
CA SER A 152 24.62 23.37 -12.51
C SER A 152 23.48 22.73 -13.32
N LYS A 153 22.79 21.72 -12.76
CA LYS A 153 21.64 21.01 -13.34
C LYS A 153 20.37 21.22 -12.52
N GLY A 154 19.23 21.09 -13.17
CA GLY A 154 17.95 20.94 -12.47
C GLY A 154 17.84 19.54 -11.83
N GLY A 155 17.34 19.46 -10.61
CA GLY A 155 17.11 18.21 -9.90
C GLY A 155 15.65 17.76 -10.01
N PHE A 156 15.43 16.60 -10.60
CA PHE A 156 14.11 15.97 -10.64
C PHE A 156 14.06 14.76 -9.71
N HIS A 157 13.24 14.85 -8.65
CA HIS A 157 13.12 13.79 -7.66
C HIS A 157 12.24 12.65 -8.18
N ILE A 158 12.76 11.42 -8.11
CA ILE A 158 12.01 10.22 -8.55
C ILE A 158 11.65 9.32 -7.37
N CYS A 159 10.84 8.31 -7.64
CA CYS A 159 10.50 7.27 -6.67
C CYS A 159 11.74 6.57 -6.11
N PRO A 160 11.65 6.11 -4.86
CA PRO A 160 12.65 5.22 -4.29
C PRO A 160 12.81 3.92 -5.09
N PRO A 161 14.01 3.31 -5.06
CA PRO A 161 14.27 2.01 -5.65
C PRO A 161 13.31 0.92 -5.10
N GLY A 162 12.88 0.04 -5.98
CA GLY A 162 11.98 -1.07 -5.64
C GLY A 162 10.49 -0.73 -5.66
N TRP A 163 10.13 0.56 -5.80
CA TRP A 163 8.79 0.94 -6.16
C TRP A 163 8.61 0.82 -7.68
N ASN A 164 7.42 0.41 -8.13
CA ASN A 164 7.23 0.24 -9.56
C ASN A 164 7.19 1.56 -10.34
N CYS A 165 6.88 2.68 -9.70
CA CYS A 165 6.97 4.01 -10.29
C CYS A 165 8.40 4.46 -10.64
N GLU A 166 9.43 3.80 -10.11
CA GLU A 166 10.82 4.07 -10.49
C GLU A 166 11.04 3.88 -12.00
N LEU A 167 10.56 2.75 -12.55
CA LEU A 167 10.65 2.46 -13.98
C LEU A 167 9.95 3.54 -14.81
N SER A 168 8.72 3.88 -14.42
CA SER A 168 7.94 4.90 -15.12
C SER A 168 8.62 6.27 -15.07
N ASN A 169 9.19 6.67 -13.92
CA ASN A 169 9.90 7.95 -13.81
C ASN A 169 11.15 8.00 -14.69
N ARG A 170 11.96 6.94 -14.72
CA ARG A 170 13.16 6.89 -15.58
C ARG A 170 12.79 6.96 -17.07
N ASN A 171 11.73 6.27 -17.48
CA ASN A 171 11.25 6.33 -18.85
C ASN A 171 10.59 7.68 -19.19
N HIS A 172 9.88 8.31 -18.27
CA HIS A 172 9.40 9.69 -18.43
C HIS A 172 10.57 10.67 -18.56
N PHE A 173 11.62 10.54 -17.73
CA PHE A 173 12.83 11.38 -17.83
C PHE A 173 13.41 11.33 -19.24
N ARG A 174 13.47 10.15 -19.86
CA ARG A 174 13.93 9.96 -21.25
C ARG A 174 12.91 10.49 -22.26
N ALA A 175 11.62 10.19 -22.11
CA ALA A 175 10.57 10.61 -23.02
C ALA A 175 10.47 12.13 -23.14
N TRP A 176 10.70 12.84 -22.03
CA TRP A 176 10.68 14.30 -21.97
C TRP A 176 12.05 14.93 -22.30
N GLU A 177 13.04 14.12 -22.67
CA GLU A 177 14.42 14.55 -22.99
C GLU A 177 15.04 15.44 -21.91
N MET A 178 14.77 15.12 -20.64
CA MET A 178 15.10 15.99 -19.51
C MET A 178 16.59 16.22 -19.37
N GLU A 179 17.44 15.21 -19.64
CA GLU A 179 18.89 15.37 -19.62
C GLU A 179 19.37 16.41 -20.63
N LYS A 180 18.82 16.44 -21.86
CA LYS A 180 19.15 17.46 -22.86
C LYS A 180 18.68 18.85 -22.48
N LYS A 181 17.70 18.94 -21.60
CA LYS A 181 17.18 20.20 -21.05
C LYS A 181 17.95 20.66 -19.79
N GLY A 182 19.01 19.97 -19.41
CA GLY A 182 19.86 20.31 -18.26
C GLY A 182 19.36 19.77 -16.92
N TRP A 183 18.50 18.74 -16.91
CA TRP A 183 18.05 18.09 -15.69
C TRP A 183 18.87 16.85 -15.38
N ALA A 184 18.93 16.50 -14.08
CA ALA A 184 19.43 15.23 -13.60
C ALA A 184 18.44 14.62 -12.60
N ILE A 185 18.46 13.29 -12.50
CA ILE A 185 17.64 12.55 -11.55
C ILE A 185 18.21 12.72 -10.14
N VAL A 186 17.33 13.03 -9.18
CA VAL A 186 17.65 12.98 -7.75
C VAL A 186 17.06 11.69 -7.18
N GLU A 187 17.94 10.78 -6.79
CA GLU A 187 17.56 9.53 -6.12
C GLU A 187 17.45 9.76 -4.62
N THR A 188 16.26 9.58 -4.08
CA THR A 188 15.97 9.84 -2.66
C THR A 188 16.25 8.65 -1.75
N GLY A 189 16.50 7.47 -2.32
CA GLY A 189 16.88 6.24 -1.62
C GLY A 189 15.77 5.57 -0.80
N SER A 190 14.79 6.32 -0.32
CA SER A 190 13.67 5.80 0.51
C SER A 190 12.45 6.74 0.46
N ALA A 191 11.29 6.24 0.92
CA ALA A 191 10.09 7.06 1.13
C ALA A 191 10.39 8.26 2.04
N ALA A 192 11.05 8.03 3.18
CA ALA A 192 11.44 9.10 4.11
C ALA A 192 12.41 10.11 3.48
N GLY A 193 13.30 9.67 2.57
CA GLY A 193 14.17 10.56 1.82
C GLY A 193 13.40 11.44 0.84
N LEU A 194 12.41 10.89 0.15
CA LEU A 194 11.52 11.64 -0.75
C LEU A 194 10.68 12.64 0.03
N ASP A 195 10.03 12.23 1.11
CA ASP A 195 9.25 13.09 2.01
C ASP A 195 10.11 14.19 2.60
N GLY A 196 11.30 13.85 3.08
CA GLY A 196 12.27 14.81 3.64
C GLY A 196 12.74 15.85 2.62
N SER A 197 12.85 15.48 1.34
CA SER A 197 13.21 16.44 0.27
C SER A 197 12.13 17.50 0.07
N ILE A 198 10.86 17.10 0.10
CA ILE A 198 9.70 18.02 0.00
C ILE A 198 9.64 18.92 1.23
N ALA A 199 9.69 18.32 2.43
CA ALA A 199 9.60 19.07 3.69
C ALA A 199 10.73 20.11 3.79
N LYS A 200 11.96 19.70 3.50
CA LYS A 200 13.13 20.60 3.48
C LYS A 200 12.93 21.78 2.53
N ALA A 201 12.49 21.52 1.30
CA ALA A 201 12.28 22.57 0.32
C ALA A 201 11.17 23.54 0.75
N ALA A 202 10.04 22.99 1.25
CA ALA A 202 8.93 23.79 1.75
C ALA A 202 9.33 24.70 2.92
N GLU A 203 10.03 24.16 3.92
CA GLU A 203 10.48 24.90 5.11
C GLU A 203 11.53 25.98 4.81
N ARG A 204 12.32 25.77 3.77
CA ARG A 204 13.35 26.74 3.34
C ARG A 204 12.86 27.74 2.29
N GLY A 205 11.63 27.57 1.80
CA GLY A 205 11.12 28.36 0.69
C GLY A 205 11.85 28.11 -0.63
N GLU A 206 12.45 26.92 -0.78
CA GLU A 206 13.11 26.44 -2.00
C GLU A 206 12.07 25.88 -2.98
N ASN A 207 12.40 25.86 -4.26
CA ASN A 207 11.56 25.20 -5.26
C ASN A 207 11.81 23.68 -5.23
N TRP A 208 10.76 22.92 -5.44
CA TRP A 208 10.83 21.47 -5.52
C TRP A 208 9.94 20.96 -6.65
N CYS A 209 10.42 19.98 -7.43
CA CYS A 209 9.68 19.29 -8.46
C CYS A 209 10.08 17.81 -8.49
N GLY A 210 9.10 16.94 -8.66
CA GLY A 210 9.37 15.51 -8.73
C GLY A 210 8.11 14.66 -8.72
N TYR A 211 8.32 13.36 -8.65
CA TYR A 211 7.26 12.38 -8.45
C TYR A 211 6.72 12.46 -7.02
N TYR A 212 5.41 12.41 -6.91
CA TYR A 212 4.73 12.19 -5.64
C TYR A 212 3.35 11.57 -5.86
N TRP A 213 2.61 11.28 -4.77
CA TRP A 213 1.30 10.65 -4.85
C TRP A 213 0.35 11.14 -3.74
N SER A 214 -0.93 10.83 -3.89
CA SER A 214 -2.00 11.04 -2.90
C SER A 214 -2.74 9.71 -2.68
N PRO A 215 -3.18 9.39 -1.44
CA PRO A 215 -3.13 10.22 -0.23
C PRO A 215 -1.78 10.17 0.51
N THR A 216 -1.33 11.33 1.00
CA THR A 216 -0.18 11.46 1.90
C THR A 216 -0.36 12.67 2.82
N SER A 217 0.30 12.65 3.98
CA SER A 217 0.28 13.79 4.89
C SER A 217 0.85 15.07 4.27
N LEU A 218 1.88 14.95 3.42
CA LEU A 218 2.59 16.09 2.83
C LEU A 218 1.79 16.80 1.75
N VAL A 219 0.98 16.07 0.98
CA VAL A 219 0.06 16.70 0.00
C VAL A 219 -0.88 17.66 0.72
N GLY A 220 -1.46 17.24 1.85
CA GLY A 220 -2.31 18.10 2.66
C GLY A 220 -1.54 19.21 3.37
N LYS A 221 -0.43 18.87 4.04
CA LYS A 221 0.36 19.81 4.86
C LYS A 221 0.94 20.97 4.03
N TYR A 222 1.50 20.67 2.86
CA TYR A 222 2.16 21.67 2.02
C TYR A 222 1.33 22.08 0.81
N ASN A 223 0.09 21.57 0.69
CA ASN A 223 -0.82 21.86 -0.42
C ASN A 223 -0.15 21.66 -1.80
N LEU A 224 0.60 20.54 -1.93
CA LEU A 224 1.30 20.20 -3.17
C LEU A 224 0.36 20.28 -4.37
N GLN A 225 0.86 20.79 -5.49
CA GLN A 225 0.09 20.93 -6.72
C GLN A 225 0.56 19.92 -7.76
N ALA A 226 -0.40 19.18 -8.35
CA ALA A 226 -0.10 18.28 -9.45
C ALA A 226 0.26 19.09 -10.71
N VAL A 227 1.31 18.65 -11.40
CA VAL A 227 1.78 19.26 -12.66
C VAL A 227 0.92 18.77 -13.82
N ASP A 228 0.46 19.69 -14.67
CA ASP A 228 -0.15 19.32 -15.94
C ASP A 228 0.92 18.72 -16.88
N MET A 229 0.86 17.42 -17.08
CA MET A 229 1.75 16.66 -17.97
C MET A 229 1.20 16.50 -19.40
N GLY A 230 0.08 17.15 -19.73
CA GLY A 230 -0.57 17.05 -21.02
C GLY A 230 -1.35 15.76 -21.23
N GLU A 231 -1.42 15.29 -22.46
CA GLU A 231 -2.25 14.15 -22.83
C GLU A 231 -1.64 12.79 -22.44
N TYR A 232 -2.49 11.83 -22.12
CA TYR A 232 -2.12 10.45 -21.96
C TYR A 232 -1.86 9.78 -23.31
N ALA A 233 -0.63 9.31 -23.54
CA ALA A 233 -0.22 8.73 -24.83
C ALA A 233 -0.74 7.31 -25.10
N GLY A 234 -1.63 6.82 -24.23
CA GLY A 234 -2.33 5.55 -24.42
C GLY A 234 -1.70 4.36 -23.68
N LYS A 235 -2.54 3.34 -23.52
CA LYS A 235 -2.24 2.12 -22.74
C LYS A 235 -1.01 1.39 -23.27
N ASP A 236 -0.84 1.31 -24.59
CA ASP A 236 0.29 0.61 -25.19
C ASP A 236 1.63 1.26 -24.81
N ASN A 237 1.72 2.61 -24.88
CA ASN A 237 2.93 3.32 -24.45
C ASN A 237 3.20 3.15 -22.94
N TRP A 238 2.15 3.06 -22.13
CA TRP A 238 2.30 2.83 -20.70
C TRP A 238 2.74 1.40 -20.40
N ASP A 239 1.96 0.41 -20.79
CA ASP A 239 2.13 -0.99 -20.42
C ASP A 239 3.36 -1.66 -21.05
N ASN A 240 3.68 -1.27 -22.31
CA ASN A 240 4.73 -1.90 -23.08
C ASN A 240 6.01 -1.04 -23.21
N CYS A 241 6.05 0.13 -22.55
CA CYS A 241 7.23 0.98 -22.54
C CYS A 241 7.42 1.68 -21.20
N LEU A 242 6.58 2.65 -20.82
CA LEU A 242 6.85 3.48 -19.64
C LEU A 242 6.94 2.68 -18.33
N SER A 243 6.22 1.57 -18.21
CA SER A 243 6.26 0.68 -17.04
C SER A 243 7.31 -0.44 -17.12
N LYS A 244 8.14 -0.47 -18.18
CA LYS A 244 9.12 -1.52 -18.42
C LYS A 244 10.54 -1.04 -18.10
N PRO A 245 11.48 -1.98 -17.87
CA PRO A 245 12.90 -1.66 -17.82
C PRO A 245 13.35 -0.91 -19.09
N GLU A 246 14.35 -0.06 -18.95
CA GLU A 246 14.84 0.77 -20.07
C GLU A 246 15.15 -0.03 -21.34
N GLN A 247 15.72 -1.21 -21.17
CA GLN A 247 16.10 -2.12 -22.26
C GLN A 247 14.90 -2.60 -23.08
N GLU A 248 13.72 -2.63 -22.47
CA GLU A 248 12.46 -3.02 -23.11
C GLU A 248 11.64 -1.82 -23.62
N CYS A 249 12.10 -0.60 -23.33
CA CYS A 249 11.46 0.65 -23.72
C CYS A 249 12.41 1.53 -24.54
N ALA A 250 12.67 1.18 -25.79
CA ALA A 250 13.63 1.89 -26.64
C ALA A 250 13.19 3.33 -26.99
N ASN A 251 11.89 3.58 -27.16
CA ASN A 251 11.35 4.85 -27.65
C ASN A 251 10.14 5.32 -26.80
N PRO A 252 10.35 5.73 -25.54
CA PRO A 252 9.27 6.23 -24.69
C PRO A 252 8.66 7.51 -25.28
N LYS A 253 7.34 7.61 -25.27
CA LYS A 253 6.63 8.82 -25.70
C LYS A 253 6.24 9.66 -24.48
N LYS A 254 6.27 11.00 -24.62
CA LYS A 254 5.71 11.91 -23.64
C LYS A 254 4.26 11.52 -23.34
N SER A 255 3.90 11.49 -22.07
CA SER A 255 2.57 11.13 -21.61
C SER A 255 2.29 11.78 -20.27
N SER A 256 1.04 12.07 -19.98
CA SER A 256 0.62 12.23 -18.60
C SER A 256 0.72 10.91 -17.86
N TRP A 257 0.64 10.98 -16.52
CA TRP A 257 0.57 9.78 -15.69
C TRP A 257 -0.73 9.03 -15.97
N VAL A 258 -0.69 7.70 -15.93
CA VAL A 258 -1.92 6.88 -16.03
C VAL A 258 -2.79 7.10 -14.80
N LYS A 259 -4.10 6.88 -14.93
CA LYS A 259 -4.99 6.88 -13.77
C LYS A 259 -4.50 5.86 -12.74
N SER A 260 -4.32 6.31 -11.51
CA SER A 260 -3.80 5.45 -10.43
C SER A 260 -4.76 4.32 -10.10
N GLU A 261 -4.23 3.09 -10.04
CA GLU A 261 -4.95 1.89 -9.66
C GLU A 261 -4.21 1.20 -8.51
N VAL A 262 -4.92 1.03 -7.41
CA VAL A 262 -4.43 0.31 -6.22
C VAL A 262 -5.33 -0.86 -5.94
N PHE A 263 -4.72 -2.03 -5.73
CA PHE A 263 -5.45 -3.26 -5.46
C PHE A 263 -5.03 -3.86 -4.12
N THR A 264 -5.95 -4.60 -3.49
CA THR A 264 -5.56 -5.62 -2.52
C THR A 264 -5.36 -6.92 -3.28
N VAL A 265 -4.15 -7.43 -3.24
CA VAL A 265 -3.75 -8.67 -3.91
C VAL A 265 -3.46 -9.74 -2.88
N VAL A 266 -3.94 -10.95 -3.10
CA VAL A 266 -3.64 -12.09 -2.23
C VAL A 266 -3.10 -13.27 -3.05
N SER A 267 -2.27 -14.09 -2.40
CA SER A 267 -1.80 -15.35 -2.96
C SER A 267 -2.91 -16.41 -2.97
N ASP A 268 -2.73 -17.47 -3.73
CA ASP A 268 -3.66 -18.61 -3.68
C ASP A 268 -3.60 -19.34 -2.33
N ASN A 269 -2.47 -19.29 -1.63
CA ASN A 269 -2.31 -19.81 -0.27
C ASN A 269 -3.26 -19.11 0.71
N TYR A 270 -3.35 -17.77 0.67
CA TYR A 270 -4.25 -17.01 1.53
C TYR A 270 -5.71 -17.47 1.41
N LYS A 271 -6.17 -17.70 0.19
CA LYS A 271 -7.53 -18.17 -0.07
C LYS A 271 -7.83 -19.50 0.63
N SER A 272 -6.83 -20.37 0.70
CA SER A 272 -6.93 -21.67 1.37
C SER A 272 -6.88 -21.53 2.89
N THR A 273 -6.03 -20.66 3.43
CA THR A 273 -5.78 -20.46 4.86
C THR A 273 -6.88 -19.64 5.54
N ALA A 274 -7.21 -18.46 5.01
CA ALA A 274 -8.19 -17.53 5.60
C ALA A 274 -9.63 -17.87 5.22
N GLY A 275 -9.82 -18.72 4.23
CA GLY A 275 -11.12 -19.18 3.77
C GLY A 275 -12.04 -18.03 3.31
N LYS A 276 -13.36 -18.35 3.27
CA LYS A 276 -14.37 -17.41 2.75
C LYS A 276 -14.49 -16.13 3.60
N ALA A 277 -14.26 -16.21 4.89
CA ALA A 277 -14.44 -15.07 5.81
C ALA A 277 -13.34 -14.03 5.60
N GLY A 278 -12.06 -14.42 5.58
CA GLY A 278 -10.93 -13.54 5.29
C GLY A 278 -11.00 -12.93 3.90
N MET A 279 -11.37 -13.74 2.88
CA MET A 279 -11.58 -13.23 1.53
C MET A 279 -12.69 -12.17 1.46
N ASN A 280 -13.78 -12.34 2.20
CA ASN A 280 -14.87 -11.36 2.25
C ASN A 280 -14.48 -10.09 3.00
N TYR A 281 -13.62 -10.19 4.00
CA TYR A 281 -13.05 -9.03 4.69
C TYR A 281 -12.35 -8.12 3.69
N PHE A 282 -11.33 -8.60 3.00
CA PHE A 282 -10.56 -7.78 2.06
C PHE A 282 -11.40 -7.25 0.88
N LYS A 283 -12.40 -8.01 0.40
CA LYS A 283 -13.33 -7.51 -0.62
C LYS A 283 -14.12 -6.28 -0.21
N LYS A 284 -14.40 -6.12 1.09
CA LYS A 284 -15.17 -5.00 1.64
C LYS A 284 -14.31 -3.88 2.19
N ARG A 285 -13.04 -4.15 2.50
CA ARG A 285 -12.14 -3.22 3.14
C ARG A 285 -11.77 -2.08 2.18
N THR A 286 -12.35 -0.92 2.42
CA THR A 286 -12.11 0.30 1.64
C THR A 286 -12.03 1.49 2.57
N TYR A 287 -10.93 2.22 2.49
CA TYR A 287 -10.70 3.45 3.22
C TYR A 287 -11.18 4.64 2.38
N PRO A 288 -12.12 5.46 2.89
CA PRO A 288 -12.39 6.76 2.29
C PRO A 288 -11.12 7.62 2.29
N GLY A 289 -10.86 8.34 1.20
CA GLY A 289 -9.63 9.13 1.05
C GLY A 289 -9.44 10.16 2.17
N GLU A 290 -10.52 10.78 2.63
CA GLU A 290 -10.52 11.72 3.76
C GLU A 290 -10.11 11.04 5.08
N VAL A 291 -10.55 9.80 5.32
CA VAL A 291 -10.17 9.03 6.51
C VAL A 291 -8.70 8.63 6.43
N MET A 292 -8.25 8.15 5.26
CA MET A 292 -6.84 7.83 5.05
C MET A 292 -5.95 9.06 5.27
N ASN A 293 -6.28 10.20 4.65
CA ASN A 293 -5.56 11.46 4.87
C ASN A 293 -5.52 11.85 6.36
N GLY A 294 -6.65 11.74 7.06
CA GLY A 294 -6.71 12.04 8.49
C GLY A 294 -5.78 11.16 9.32
N MET A 295 -5.68 9.88 9.00
CA MET A 295 -4.77 8.96 9.68
C MET A 295 -3.31 9.22 9.35
N LEU A 296 -2.99 9.55 8.10
CA LEU A 296 -1.62 9.90 7.70
C LEU A 296 -1.14 11.22 8.34
N VAL A 297 -2.05 12.19 8.49
CA VAL A 297 -1.76 13.42 9.25
C VAL A 297 -1.54 13.10 10.73
N TYR A 298 -2.38 12.25 11.33
CA TYR A 298 -2.20 11.78 12.70
C TYR A 298 -0.82 11.12 12.90
N MET A 299 -0.42 10.21 12.01
CA MET A 299 0.90 9.57 12.07
C MET A 299 2.04 10.60 12.03
N ALA A 300 1.93 11.58 11.14
CA ALA A 300 2.95 12.63 10.99
C ALA A 300 3.04 13.57 12.22
N ASP A 301 1.88 14.01 12.73
CA ASP A 301 1.80 14.98 13.82
C ASP A 301 2.15 14.37 15.18
N GLN A 302 1.76 13.13 15.40
CA GLN A 302 2.02 12.40 16.65
C GLN A 302 3.31 11.59 16.61
N GLN A 303 4.01 11.54 15.47
CA GLN A 303 5.14 10.62 15.26
C GLN A 303 4.77 9.16 15.55
N ALA A 304 3.51 8.82 15.26
CA ALA A 304 2.94 7.50 15.48
C ALA A 304 3.36 6.54 14.38
N ASP A 305 3.65 5.30 14.72
CA ASP A 305 3.84 4.24 13.75
C ASP A 305 2.50 3.67 13.24
N GLY A 306 2.57 2.67 12.36
CA GLY A 306 1.36 2.04 11.82
C GLY A 306 0.54 1.30 12.86
N ALA A 307 1.18 0.72 13.89
CA ALA A 307 0.49 -0.01 14.95
C ALA A 307 -0.33 0.95 15.84
N ASP A 308 0.28 2.07 16.26
CA ASP A 308 -0.41 3.12 17.01
C ASP A 308 -1.59 3.68 16.18
N ALA A 309 -1.34 3.95 14.90
CA ALA A 309 -2.35 4.47 14.00
C ALA A 309 -3.49 3.46 13.75
N ALA A 310 -3.21 2.17 13.72
CA ALA A 310 -4.23 1.14 13.56
C ALA A 310 -5.22 1.13 14.73
N ILE A 311 -4.72 1.19 15.95
CA ILE A 311 -5.57 1.27 17.14
C ILE A 311 -6.39 2.56 17.15
N GLU A 312 -5.75 3.71 16.89
CA GLU A 312 -6.44 4.99 16.80
C GLU A 312 -7.55 4.98 15.73
N PHE A 313 -7.31 4.40 14.57
CA PHE A 313 -8.31 4.25 13.52
C PHE A 313 -9.51 3.41 13.98
N LEU A 314 -9.25 2.27 14.62
CA LEU A 314 -10.32 1.38 15.10
C LEU A 314 -11.19 2.05 16.17
N VAL A 315 -10.59 2.91 16.98
CA VAL A 315 -11.31 3.73 17.98
C VAL A 315 -12.09 4.88 17.33
N ARG A 316 -11.44 5.62 16.42
CA ARG A 316 -11.97 6.88 15.86
C ARG A 316 -13.02 6.68 14.78
N TYR A 317 -12.91 5.60 13.97
CA TYR A 317 -13.74 5.36 12.79
C TYR A 317 -14.49 4.01 12.81
N PRO A 318 -15.20 3.68 13.92
CA PRO A 318 -15.91 2.40 14.02
C PRO A 318 -16.99 2.23 12.95
N GLU A 319 -17.57 3.32 12.44
CA GLU A 319 -18.57 3.33 11.37
C GLU A 319 -17.99 2.98 9.99
N VAL A 320 -16.66 3.05 9.82
CA VAL A 320 -15.96 2.64 8.60
C VAL A 320 -15.66 1.15 8.65
N TRP A 321 -14.80 0.72 9.57
CA TRP A 321 -14.28 -0.64 9.58
C TRP A 321 -15.31 -1.71 10.00
N SER A 322 -16.31 -1.36 10.84
CA SER A 322 -17.32 -2.35 11.25
C SER A 322 -18.20 -2.85 10.09
N LYS A 323 -18.19 -2.14 8.95
CA LYS A 323 -18.89 -2.58 7.72
C LYS A 323 -18.11 -3.68 6.97
N TRP A 324 -16.84 -3.83 7.25
CA TRP A 324 -15.97 -4.79 6.56
C TRP A 324 -16.16 -6.23 7.07
N VAL A 325 -16.65 -6.36 8.30
CA VAL A 325 -16.78 -7.62 9.01
C VAL A 325 -18.22 -7.85 9.50
N PRO A 326 -18.63 -9.10 9.81
CA PRO A 326 -19.89 -9.37 10.49
C PRO A 326 -19.96 -8.70 11.88
N LYS A 327 -21.15 -8.36 12.35
CA LYS A 327 -21.35 -7.72 13.66
C LYS A 327 -20.67 -8.47 14.80
N SER A 328 -20.82 -9.81 14.86
CA SER A 328 -20.18 -10.64 15.88
C SER A 328 -18.65 -10.56 15.85
N THR A 329 -18.06 -10.44 14.66
CA THR A 329 -16.61 -10.23 14.48
C THR A 329 -16.21 -8.82 14.95
N ALA A 330 -17.00 -7.79 14.62
CA ALA A 330 -16.75 -6.43 15.09
C ALA A 330 -16.79 -6.34 16.63
N ASP A 331 -17.71 -7.07 17.26
CA ASP A 331 -17.81 -7.11 18.74
C ASP A 331 -16.57 -7.80 19.36
N LYS A 332 -16.01 -8.84 18.71
CA LYS A 332 -14.75 -9.46 19.14
C LYS A 332 -13.56 -8.49 19.04
N ILE A 333 -13.45 -7.80 17.89
CA ILE A 333 -12.38 -6.82 17.67
C ILE A 333 -12.42 -5.73 18.74
N ARG A 334 -13.61 -5.12 19.01
CA ARG A 334 -13.75 -4.12 20.08
C ARG A 334 -13.25 -4.65 21.40
N LYS A 335 -13.68 -5.85 21.79
CA LYS A 335 -13.24 -6.48 23.04
C LYS A 335 -11.74 -6.70 23.08
N GLY A 336 -11.13 -7.15 21.98
CA GLY A 336 -9.70 -7.41 21.86
C GLY A 336 -8.85 -6.16 22.04
N ILE A 337 -9.31 -5.01 21.51
CA ILE A 337 -8.63 -3.70 21.67
C ILE A 337 -9.07 -2.93 22.92
N GLY A 338 -9.87 -3.53 23.81
CA GLY A 338 -10.25 -2.94 25.08
C GLY A 338 -11.42 -1.94 25.03
N LEU A 339 -12.32 -2.04 24.04
CA LEU A 339 -13.53 -1.21 23.84
C LEU A 339 -14.83 -1.94 24.19
#